data_f58e8b22a379c9c2b00964f286429bbc
#
_entry.id   f58e8b22a379c9c2b00964f286429bbc
#
_cell.length_a   1.000
_cell.length_b   1.000
_cell.length_c   1.000
_cell.angle_alpha   90.00
_cell.angle_beta   90.00
_cell.angle_gamma   90.00
#
_symmetry.space_group_name_H-M   'P 1'
#
loop_
_entity.id
_entity.type
_entity.pdbx_description
1 polymer ?
#
loop_
_entity_poly.entity_id
_entity_poly.type
_entity_poly.pdbx_seq_one_letter_code
_entity_poly.pdbx_strand_id
1 'polypeptide(L)'
;MLTAIQNELFDLGADLATPGEEFAPSEMTLRIVQPQIDRLEREIDSMNEGLEPLRSFILPGGGGGASAIHLARAIVRRAERSAIAASSAAPLNPLALIYLNRLSDHLFVMARLAASGEGGEVLWKPGATR
;
A
#
# COMPACT_ATOMS: atom_id res chain seq x y z
N MET A 1 1.68 -0.85 -13.40
CA MET A 1 1.25 -0.74 -12.00
C MET A 1 2.43 -0.69 -11.04
N LEU A 2 3.17 -1.77 -10.76
CA LEU A 2 4.29 -1.77 -9.78
C LEU A 2 5.41 -0.77 -10.09
N THR A 3 5.81 -0.60 -11.35
CA THR A 3 6.83 0.37 -11.74
C THR A 3 6.45 1.82 -11.39
N ALA A 4 5.17 2.17 -11.56
CA ALA A 4 4.67 3.48 -11.16
C ALA A 4 4.75 3.67 -9.64
N ILE A 5 4.33 2.65 -8.88
CA ILE A 5 4.41 2.66 -7.41
C ILE A 5 5.86 2.79 -6.95
N GLN A 6 6.80 2.05 -7.55
CA GLN A 6 8.22 2.15 -7.21
C GLN A 6 8.75 3.57 -7.43
N ASN A 7 8.39 4.21 -8.54
CA ASN A 7 8.77 5.59 -8.81
C ASN A 7 8.17 6.56 -7.77
N GLU A 8 6.88 6.42 -7.48
CA GLU A 8 6.19 7.26 -6.51
C GLU A 8 6.71 7.06 -5.07
N LEU A 9 7.26 5.90 -4.73
CA LEU A 9 7.90 5.69 -3.43
C LEU A 9 9.18 6.51 -3.25
N PHE A 10 9.90 6.84 -4.32
CA PHE A 10 11.00 7.79 -4.24
C PHE A 10 10.49 9.21 -3.99
N ASP A 11 9.43 9.62 -4.68
CA ASP A 11 8.79 10.91 -4.46
C ASP A 11 8.22 11.02 -3.02
N LEU A 12 7.60 9.95 -2.53
CA LEU A 12 7.11 9.84 -1.16
C LEU A 12 8.24 10.00 -0.14
N GLY A 13 9.38 9.35 -0.38
CA GLY A 13 10.55 9.47 0.49
C GLY A 13 11.08 10.91 0.55
N ALA A 14 11.15 11.58 -0.60
CA ALA A 14 11.54 12.98 -0.68
C ALA A 14 10.54 13.90 0.04
N ASP A 15 9.23 13.64 -0.12
CA ASP A 15 8.17 14.39 0.54
C ASP A 15 8.28 14.28 2.07
N LEU A 16 8.36 13.06 2.60
CA LEU A 16 8.47 12.81 4.05
C LEU A 16 9.78 13.36 4.66
N ALA A 17 10.84 13.45 3.85
CA ALA A 17 12.12 14.04 4.28
C ALA A 17 12.11 15.58 4.27
N THR A 18 11.03 16.21 3.81
CA THR A 18 10.89 17.66 3.68
C THR A 18 9.66 18.15 4.45
N PRO A 19 9.67 18.10 5.80
CA PRO A 19 8.58 18.64 6.60
C PRO A 19 8.46 20.15 6.39
N GLY A 20 7.29 20.72 6.68
CA GLY A 20 7.03 22.13 6.54
C GLY A 20 5.56 22.47 6.74
N GLU A 21 5.21 23.73 6.48
CA GLU A 21 3.84 24.22 6.62
C GLU A 21 3.09 24.22 5.29
N GLU A 22 3.81 24.16 4.18
CA GLU A 22 3.25 24.15 2.82
C GLU A 22 3.61 22.85 2.11
N PHE A 23 2.60 22.25 1.47
CA PHE A 23 2.72 20.98 0.76
C PHE A 23 2.35 21.06 -0.72
N ALA A 24 2.35 22.26 -1.28
CA ALA A 24 2.20 22.45 -2.71
C ALA A 24 3.44 21.91 -3.45
N PRO A 25 3.27 21.08 -4.49
CA PRO A 25 4.40 20.62 -5.29
C PRO A 25 5.01 21.77 -6.11
N SER A 26 6.32 21.71 -6.33
CA SER A 26 7.04 22.63 -7.21
C SER A 26 8.12 21.87 -7.99
N GLU A 27 8.78 22.53 -8.93
CA GLU A 27 9.91 21.92 -9.65
C GLU A 27 11.05 21.49 -8.72
N MET A 28 11.19 22.17 -7.59
CA MET A 28 12.26 21.93 -6.60
C MET A 28 11.81 21.07 -5.41
N THR A 29 10.52 20.80 -5.28
CA THR A 29 9.97 20.09 -4.11
C THR A 29 8.99 19.04 -4.56
N LEU A 30 9.38 17.77 -4.42
CA LEU A 30 8.51 16.64 -4.69
C LEU A 30 7.50 16.50 -3.55
N ARG A 31 6.24 16.32 -3.92
CA ARG A 31 5.13 16.08 -2.99
C ARG A 31 4.20 15.03 -3.57
N ILE A 32 3.67 14.18 -2.71
CA ILE A 32 2.54 13.32 -3.08
C ILE A 32 1.31 14.21 -3.30
N VAL A 33 0.61 13.94 -4.38
CA VAL A 33 -0.56 14.71 -4.82
C VAL A 33 -1.79 13.80 -4.97
N GLN A 34 -2.98 14.40 -4.91
CA GLN A 34 -4.25 13.67 -4.94
C GLN A 34 -4.40 12.71 -6.13
N PRO A 35 -4.00 13.06 -7.38
CA PRO A 35 -4.12 12.13 -8.51
C PRO A 35 -3.39 10.79 -8.33
N GLN A 36 -2.31 10.74 -7.54
CA GLN A 36 -1.60 9.49 -7.24
C GLN A 36 -2.45 8.58 -6.32
N ILE A 37 -3.11 9.17 -5.34
CA ILE A 37 -4.05 8.47 -4.45
C ILE A 37 -5.26 7.96 -5.25
N ASP A 38 -5.86 8.83 -6.06
CA ASP A 38 -7.00 8.47 -6.90
C ASP A 38 -6.68 7.34 -7.87
N ARG A 39 -5.44 7.27 -8.35
CA ARG A 39 -4.98 6.15 -9.18
C ARG A 39 -4.95 4.85 -8.38
N LEU A 40 -4.40 4.84 -7.17
CA LEU A 40 -4.40 3.65 -6.31
C LEU A 40 -5.82 3.16 -6.03
N GLU A 41 -6.75 4.07 -5.74
CA GLU A 41 -8.15 3.73 -5.51
C GLU A 41 -8.79 3.06 -6.74
N ARG A 42 -8.62 3.64 -7.93
CA ARG A 42 -9.14 3.06 -9.17
C ARG A 42 -8.54 1.68 -9.46
N GLU A 43 -7.24 1.51 -9.19
CA GLU A 43 -6.57 0.21 -9.37
C GLU A 43 -7.08 -0.83 -8.38
N ILE A 44 -7.34 -0.45 -7.11
CA ILE A 44 -7.97 -1.31 -6.11
C ILE A 44 -9.34 -1.78 -6.59
N ASP A 45 -10.19 -0.85 -7.00
CA ASP A 45 -11.54 -1.16 -7.47
C ASP A 45 -11.50 -2.13 -8.66
N SER A 46 -10.66 -1.83 -9.66
CA SER A 46 -10.51 -2.68 -10.84
C SER A 46 -10.02 -4.09 -10.51
N MET A 47 -9.06 -4.23 -9.59
CA MET A 47 -8.60 -5.55 -9.17
C MET A 47 -9.66 -6.32 -8.37
N ASN A 48 -10.46 -5.62 -7.57
CA ASN A 48 -11.51 -6.23 -6.77
C ASN A 48 -12.68 -6.78 -7.60
N GLU A 49 -12.96 -6.22 -8.76
CA GLU A 49 -14.06 -6.69 -9.63
C GLU A 49 -13.98 -8.18 -9.96
N GLY A 50 -12.76 -8.73 -10.05
CA GLY A 50 -12.52 -10.14 -10.37
C GLY A 50 -12.33 -11.05 -9.17
N LEU A 51 -12.45 -10.54 -7.94
CA LEU A 51 -12.18 -11.29 -6.72
C LEU A 51 -13.46 -11.61 -5.94
N GLU A 52 -13.56 -12.86 -5.48
CA GLU A 52 -14.64 -13.28 -4.59
C GLU A 52 -14.53 -12.58 -3.22
N PRO A 53 -15.66 -12.26 -2.57
CA PRO A 53 -15.67 -11.73 -1.21
C PRO A 53 -14.94 -12.64 -0.23
N LEU A 54 -14.15 -12.07 0.67
CA LEU A 54 -13.46 -12.82 1.70
C LEU A 54 -14.43 -13.39 2.75
N ARG A 55 -14.21 -14.66 3.10
CA ARG A 55 -14.96 -15.36 4.16
C ARG A 55 -14.12 -15.59 5.43
N SER A 56 -12.84 -15.32 5.38
CA SER A 56 -11.87 -15.46 6.46
C SER A 56 -10.66 -14.57 6.22
N PHE A 57 -9.77 -14.48 7.20
CA PHE A 57 -8.46 -13.87 6.99
C PHE A 57 -7.62 -14.72 6.02
N ILE A 58 -6.71 -14.07 5.32
CA ILE A 58 -5.76 -14.69 4.39
C ILE A 58 -4.43 -14.86 5.09
N LEU A 59 -3.81 -16.02 4.95
CA LEU A 59 -2.42 -16.20 5.33
C LEU A 59 -1.50 -15.53 4.32
N PRO A 60 -0.35 -14.96 4.73
CA PRO A 60 0.55 -14.21 3.86
C PRO A 60 1.39 -15.17 2.96
N GLY A 61 0.73 -16.05 2.24
CA GLY A 61 1.30 -17.05 1.36
C GLY A 61 0.65 -17.05 0.00
N GLY A 62 0.97 -18.06 -0.81
CA GLY A 62 0.43 -18.26 -2.15
C GLY A 62 1.48 -18.12 -3.25
N GLY A 63 1.11 -18.57 -4.45
CA GLY A 63 1.94 -18.48 -5.65
C GLY A 63 1.93 -17.10 -6.31
N GLY A 64 2.48 -17.02 -7.53
CA GLY A 64 2.42 -15.80 -8.35
C GLY A 64 3.09 -14.56 -7.74
N GLY A 65 4.01 -14.74 -6.82
CA GLY A 65 4.63 -13.62 -6.10
C GLY A 65 3.79 -13.05 -4.95
N ALA A 66 2.64 -13.64 -4.62
CA ALA A 66 1.75 -13.17 -3.55
C ALA A 66 2.46 -13.03 -2.21
N SER A 67 3.33 -13.97 -1.84
CA SER A 67 4.12 -13.90 -0.60
C SER A 67 5.01 -12.66 -0.54
N ALA A 68 5.67 -12.31 -1.64
CA ALA A 68 6.51 -11.10 -1.72
C ALA A 68 5.66 -9.82 -1.62
N ILE A 69 4.48 -9.81 -2.22
CA ILE A 69 3.55 -8.67 -2.14
C ILE A 69 3.00 -8.52 -0.71
N HIS A 70 2.69 -9.61 -0.03
CA HIS A 70 2.31 -9.56 1.39
C HIS A 70 3.43 -9.03 2.27
N LEU A 71 4.69 -9.40 2.00
CA LEU A 71 5.84 -8.83 2.71
C LEU A 71 5.96 -7.32 2.46
N ALA A 72 5.86 -6.89 1.20
CA ALA A 72 5.86 -5.48 0.84
C ALA A 72 4.74 -4.71 1.56
N ARG A 73 3.53 -5.27 1.61
CA ARG A 73 2.41 -4.71 2.39
C ARG A 73 2.76 -4.52 3.87
N ALA A 74 3.36 -5.51 4.51
CA ALA A 74 3.76 -5.41 5.91
C ALA A 74 4.79 -4.30 6.14
N ILE A 75 5.74 -4.13 5.21
CA ILE A 75 6.73 -3.04 5.25
C ILE A 75 6.06 -1.68 5.08
N VAL A 76 5.12 -1.54 4.14
CA VAL A 76 4.36 -0.29 3.93
C VAL A 76 3.58 0.07 5.19
N ARG A 77 2.93 -0.89 5.84
CA ARG A 77 2.20 -0.65 7.10
C ARG A 77 3.13 -0.21 8.24
N ARG A 78 4.34 -0.74 8.29
CA ARG A 78 5.36 -0.27 9.24
C ARG A 78 5.79 1.17 8.91
N ALA A 79 6.02 1.48 7.64
CA ALA A 79 6.36 2.83 7.19
C ALA A 79 5.26 3.84 7.51
N GLU A 80 3.98 3.47 7.31
CA GLU A 80 2.83 4.29 7.69
C GLU A 80 2.83 4.63 9.18
N ARG A 81 3.01 3.63 10.04
CA ARG A 81 3.09 3.85 11.49
C ARG A 81 4.25 4.77 11.88
N SER A 82 5.41 4.61 11.25
CA SER A 82 6.58 5.46 11.48
C SER A 82 6.33 6.90 11.03
N ALA A 83 5.70 7.09 9.87
CA ALA A 83 5.36 8.41 9.34
C ALA A 83 4.32 9.12 10.23
N ILE A 84 3.31 8.39 10.70
CA ILE A 84 2.30 8.92 11.65
C ILE A 84 2.98 9.36 12.95
N ALA A 85 3.90 8.57 13.49
CA ALA A 85 4.66 8.95 14.68
C ALA A 85 5.52 10.20 14.43
N ALA A 86 6.19 10.29 13.29
CA ALA A 86 6.99 11.44 12.91
C ALA A 86 6.14 12.71 12.73
N SER A 87 4.91 12.60 12.28
CA SER A 87 3.99 13.73 12.09
C SER A 87 3.63 14.46 13.39
N SER A 88 3.82 13.81 14.55
CA SER A 88 3.66 14.45 15.86
C SER A 88 4.83 15.38 16.20
N ALA A 89 6.00 15.18 15.61
CA ALA A 89 7.20 15.96 15.86
C ALA A 89 7.44 17.07 14.81
N ALA A 90 6.98 16.84 13.59
CA ALA A 90 7.13 17.78 12.47
C ALA A 90 5.93 17.69 11.52
N PRO A 91 5.45 18.81 10.97
CA PRO A 91 4.35 18.77 10.00
C PRO A 91 4.77 18.02 8.73
N LEU A 92 4.02 16.98 8.38
CA LEU A 92 4.20 16.18 7.17
C LEU A 92 2.99 16.36 6.24
N ASN A 93 3.21 16.16 4.95
CA ASN A 93 2.14 16.21 3.96
C ASN A 93 1.07 15.15 4.29
N PRO A 94 -0.18 15.55 4.58
CA PRO A 94 -1.26 14.58 4.87
C PRO A 94 -1.50 13.59 3.74
N LEU A 95 -1.31 14.00 2.47
CA LEU A 95 -1.47 13.13 1.31
C LEU A 95 -0.42 12.02 1.28
N ALA A 96 0.80 12.26 1.80
CA ALA A 96 1.82 11.22 1.93
C ALA A 96 1.39 10.10 2.89
N LEU A 97 0.74 10.46 4.01
CA LEU A 97 0.20 9.49 4.96
C LEU A 97 -0.97 8.71 4.36
N ILE A 98 -1.86 9.39 3.66
CA ILE A 98 -3.00 8.77 2.96
C ILE A 98 -2.48 7.82 1.86
N TYR A 99 -1.47 8.22 1.10
CA TYR A 99 -0.86 7.38 0.08
C TYR A 99 -0.35 6.05 0.65
N LEU A 100 0.38 6.08 1.78
CA LEU A 100 0.86 4.86 2.44
C LEU A 100 -0.29 3.94 2.87
N ASN A 101 -1.37 4.51 3.41
CA ASN A 101 -2.56 3.74 3.79
C ASN A 101 -3.20 3.07 2.56
N ARG A 102 -3.42 3.83 1.49
CA ARG A 102 -4.01 3.29 0.25
C ARG A 102 -3.11 2.27 -0.43
N LEU A 103 -1.79 2.49 -0.42
CA LEU A 103 -0.83 1.54 -0.96
C LEU A 103 -0.88 0.20 -0.21
N SER A 104 -1.06 0.20 1.10
CA SER A 104 -1.20 -1.05 1.85
C SER A 104 -2.42 -1.87 1.41
N ASP A 105 -3.55 -1.22 1.12
CA ASP A 105 -4.75 -1.88 0.61
C ASP A 105 -4.59 -2.32 -0.84
N HIS A 106 -3.95 -1.50 -1.67
CA HIS A 106 -3.60 -1.85 -3.04
C HIS A 106 -2.76 -3.14 -3.10
N LEU A 107 -1.72 -3.23 -2.28
CA LEU A 107 -0.86 -4.41 -2.22
C LEU A 107 -1.61 -5.64 -1.68
N PHE A 108 -2.56 -5.46 -0.76
CA PHE A 108 -3.40 -6.55 -0.28
C PHE A 108 -4.25 -7.16 -1.41
N VAL A 109 -4.93 -6.31 -2.17
CA VAL A 109 -5.77 -6.76 -3.28
C VAL A 109 -4.91 -7.35 -4.41
N MET A 110 -3.75 -6.74 -4.68
CA MET A 110 -2.79 -7.27 -5.66
C MET A 110 -2.26 -8.66 -5.26
N ALA A 111 -1.97 -8.91 -3.99
CA ALA A 111 -1.54 -10.22 -3.51
C ALA A 111 -2.63 -11.28 -3.72
N ARG A 112 -3.90 -10.93 -3.48
CA ARG A 112 -5.04 -11.80 -3.76
C ARG A 112 -5.15 -12.15 -5.25
N LEU A 113 -5.03 -11.13 -6.09
CA LEU A 113 -5.08 -11.32 -7.55
C LEU A 113 -3.92 -12.20 -8.05
N ALA A 114 -2.71 -11.99 -7.54
CA ALA A 114 -1.55 -12.80 -7.86
C ALA A 114 -1.73 -14.27 -7.45
N ALA A 115 -2.26 -14.51 -6.25
CA ALA A 115 -2.54 -15.87 -5.76
C ALA A 115 -3.63 -16.58 -6.57
N SER A 116 -4.62 -15.86 -7.08
CA SER A 116 -5.77 -16.45 -7.79
C SER A 116 -5.37 -17.22 -9.06
N GLY A 117 -4.28 -16.81 -9.70
CA GLY A 117 -3.72 -17.50 -10.88
C GLY A 117 -2.90 -18.75 -10.55
N GLU A 118 -2.58 -19.02 -9.30
CA GLU A 118 -1.59 -20.03 -8.87
C GLU A 118 -2.08 -20.92 -7.72
N GLY A 119 -3.31 -21.38 -7.79
CA GLY A 119 -3.89 -22.30 -6.81
C GLY A 119 -4.73 -21.62 -5.72
N GLY A 120 -4.83 -20.30 -5.76
CA GLY A 120 -5.71 -19.53 -4.89
C GLY A 120 -5.09 -19.10 -3.56
N GLU A 121 -5.90 -18.41 -2.80
CA GLU A 121 -5.54 -17.88 -1.48
C GLU A 121 -5.58 -18.99 -0.40
N VAL A 122 -4.67 -18.92 0.56
CA VAL A 122 -4.69 -19.77 1.73
C VAL A 122 -5.42 -19.05 2.86
N LEU A 123 -6.59 -19.58 3.25
CA LEU A 123 -7.40 -18.97 4.29
C LEU A 123 -6.98 -19.44 5.68
N TRP A 124 -7.03 -18.53 6.64
CA TRP A 124 -6.87 -18.87 8.04
C TRP A 124 -8.02 -19.75 8.56
N LYS A 125 -7.67 -20.79 9.29
CA LYS A 125 -8.60 -21.68 9.98
C LYS A 125 -8.39 -21.54 11.49
N PRO A 126 -9.34 -20.95 12.23
CA PRO A 126 -9.19 -20.77 13.66
C PRO A 126 -8.92 -22.10 14.38
N GLY A 127 -7.86 -22.12 15.19
CA GLY A 127 -7.55 -23.29 16.03
C GLY A 127 -7.17 -24.58 15.28
N ALA A 128 -6.77 -24.51 14.02
CA ALA A 128 -6.48 -25.69 13.19
C ALA A 128 -5.34 -26.58 13.73
N THR A 129 -4.51 -26.03 14.63
CA THR A 129 -3.34 -26.73 15.20
C THR A 129 -3.49 -27.03 16.70
N ARG A 130 -4.68 -26.83 17.27
CA ARG A 130 -4.97 -27.18 18.66
C ARG A 130 -5.24 -28.65 18.82
#